data_80e3381977846a55c1fd9bffed63c999
#
_entry.id   80e3381977846a55c1fd9bffed63c999
#
_cell.length_a   1.000
_cell.length_b   1.000
_cell.length_c   1.000
_cell.angle_alpha   90.00
_cell.angle_beta   90.00
_cell.angle_gamma   90.00
#
_symmetry.space_group_name_H-M   'P 1'
#
loop_
_entity.id
_entity.type
_entity.pdbx_description
1 polymer ?
#
loop_
_entity_poly.entity_id
_entity_poly.type
_entity_poly.pdbx_seq_one_letter_code
_entity_poly.pdbx_strand_id
1 'polypeptide(L)'
;MSLHRLGFKIRAGFEGKLEEFIPVFHGWIQRKAVDGLLVDVADYSHLPQSPGVVLVGFEADRSMDATEGPLGLLYLRKRPGASLKDAWRATLDSCAKLEDEPALKGRLRFSPAESLFIANDRLEAPNDGATWAKLEPELKALLPGASITRDSADPRRRLTGRIQGLTGDVRSALASL
;
A
#
# COMPACT_ATOMS: atom_id res chain seq x y z
N MET A 1 -12.58 13.68 -4.99
CA MET A 1 -12.90 12.67 -6.04
C MET A 1 -13.30 11.36 -5.39
N SER A 2 -14.39 10.72 -5.80
CA SER A 2 -14.75 9.40 -5.24
C SER A 2 -13.99 8.31 -5.99
N LEU A 3 -12.99 7.72 -5.36
CA LEU A 3 -12.21 6.62 -5.93
C LEU A 3 -12.69 5.30 -5.32
N HIS A 4 -13.04 4.34 -6.15
CA HIS A 4 -13.54 3.05 -5.71
C HIS A 4 -12.43 2.04 -5.42
N ARG A 5 -11.36 2.09 -6.21
CA ARG A 5 -10.21 1.17 -6.12
C ARG A 5 -8.92 1.99 -5.99
N LEU A 6 -8.50 2.18 -4.78
CA LEU A 6 -7.31 2.97 -4.47
C LEU A 6 -6.44 2.26 -3.44
N GLY A 7 -5.17 2.58 -3.44
CA GLY A 7 -4.24 2.01 -2.49
C GLY A 7 -2.97 2.83 -2.33
N PHE A 8 -2.21 2.42 -1.33
CA PHE A 8 -0.88 2.94 -1.08
C PHE A 8 0.11 1.81 -0.95
N LYS A 9 1.31 2.03 -1.45
CA LYS A 9 2.45 1.14 -1.27
C LYS A 9 3.55 1.88 -0.52
N ILE A 10 4.05 1.28 0.56
CA ILE A 10 5.16 1.82 1.35
C ILE A 10 6.36 0.90 1.18
N ARG A 11 7.51 1.46 0.79
CA ARG A 11 8.75 0.72 0.59
C ARG A 11 9.16 -0.05 1.84
N ALA A 12 9.58 -1.30 1.63
CA ALA A 12 10.13 -2.17 2.67
C ALA A 12 11.62 -2.41 2.47
N GLY A 13 12.39 -2.34 3.56
CA GLY A 13 13.67 -3.01 3.69
C GLY A 13 13.44 -4.34 4.42
N PHE A 14 13.76 -5.46 3.78
CA PHE A 14 13.54 -6.78 4.36
C PHE A 14 14.74 -7.71 4.13
N GLU A 15 15.19 -8.34 5.20
CA GLU A 15 16.23 -9.36 5.19
C GLU A 15 15.60 -10.73 5.39
N GLY A 16 15.19 -11.38 4.29
CA GLY A 16 14.52 -12.67 4.32
C GLY A 16 13.88 -13.03 2.99
N LYS A 17 13.12 -14.11 2.99
CA LYS A 17 12.39 -14.61 1.83
C LYS A 17 10.91 -14.22 1.92
N LEU A 18 10.27 -13.90 0.78
CA LEU A 18 8.86 -13.49 0.75
C LEU A 18 7.94 -14.57 1.30
N GLU A 19 8.27 -15.84 1.16
CA GLU A 19 7.49 -16.96 1.69
C GLU A 19 7.32 -16.91 3.21
N GLU A 20 8.17 -16.19 3.92
CA GLU A 20 8.05 -16.00 5.37
C GLU A 20 6.80 -15.18 5.76
N PHE A 21 6.22 -14.43 4.84
CA PHE A 21 4.95 -13.73 5.07
C PHE A 21 3.72 -14.65 5.03
N ILE A 22 3.81 -15.85 4.44
CA ILE A 22 2.69 -16.81 4.35
C ILE A 22 2.16 -17.17 5.74
N PRO A 23 2.97 -17.70 6.67
CA PRO A 23 2.48 -18.04 8.01
C PRO A 23 2.06 -16.80 8.81
N VAL A 24 2.68 -15.64 8.57
CA VAL A 24 2.29 -14.38 9.22
C VAL A 24 0.87 -13.99 8.81
N PHE A 25 0.57 -13.98 7.52
CA PHE A 25 -0.76 -13.62 7.01
C PHE A 25 -1.84 -14.66 7.39
N HIS A 26 -1.51 -15.95 7.42
CA HIS A 26 -2.42 -16.95 7.99
C HIS A 26 -2.72 -16.69 9.46
N GLY A 27 -1.70 -16.34 10.25
CA GLY A 27 -1.88 -15.91 11.64
C GLY A 27 -2.77 -14.66 11.76
N TRP A 28 -2.66 -13.72 10.83
CA TRP A 28 -3.51 -12.52 10.80
C TRP A 28 -4.99 -12.86 10.54
N ILE A 29 -5.26 -13.82 9.67
CA ILE A 29 -6.64 -14.33 9.46
C ILE A 29 -7.19 -14.92 10.78
N GLN A 30 -6.42 -15.77 11.42
CA GLN A 30 -6.84 -16.45 12.66
C GLN A 30 -7.08 -15.47 13.81
N ARG A 31 -6.22 -14.46 13.95
CA ARG A 31 -6.29 -13.46 15.03
C ARG A 31 -7.16 -12.25 14.70
N LYS A 32 -7.61 -12.11 13.46
CA LYS A 32 -8.24 -10.87 12.96
C LYS A 32 -7.37 -9.65 13.24
N ALA A 33 -6.09 -9.74 12.86
CA ALA A 33 -5.07 -8.76 13.25
C ALA A 33 -5.26 -7.38 12.62
N VAL A 34 -5.93 -7.27 11.49
CA VAL A 34 -6.25 -6.02 10.79
C VAL A 34 -7.74 -5.95 10.50
N ASP A 35 -8.25 -4.73 10.31
CA ASP A 35 -9.66 -4.50 10.02
C ASP A 35 -10.07 -5.09 8.67
N GLY A 36 -11.35 -5.47 8.58
CA GLY A 36 -11.98 -6.04 7.42
C GLY A 36 -12.09 -7.56 7.48
N LEU A 37 -12.86 -8.11 6.55
CA LEU A 37 -13.01 -9.55 6.40
C LEU A 37 -11.82 -10.13 5.63
N LEU A 38 -10.98 -10.89 6.31
CA LEU A 38 -9.85 -11.59 5.71
C LEU A 38 -10.31 -12.98 5.22
N VAL A 39 -9.87 -13.37 4.02
CA VAL A 39 -10.40 -14.53 3.30
C VAL A 39 -9.36 -15.62 3.14
N ASP A 40 -8.19 -15.30 2.57
CA ASP A 40 -7.18 -16.28 2.19
C ASP A 40 -5.79 -15.66 2.05
N VAL A 41 -4.79 -16.49 1.83
CA VAL A 41 -3.42 -16.11 1.48
C VAL A 41 -3.07 -16.70 0.13
N ALA A 42 -2.66 -15.85 -0.82
CA ALA A 42 -2.18 -16.27 -2.14
C ALA A 42 -0.67 -16.05 -2.27
N ASP A 43 0.03 -17.05 -2.77
CA ASP A 43 1.48 -17.02 -2.94
C ASP A 43 1.87 -16.91 -4.42
N TYR A 44 2.46 -15.76 -4.77
CA TYR A 44 3.07 -15.50 -6.09
C TYR A 44 4.57 -15.21 -5.96
N SER A 45 5.18 -15.50 -4.80
CA SER A 45 6.58 -15.17 -4.51
C SER A 45 7.59 -15.83 -5.45
N HIS A 46 7.20 -16.94 -6.07
CA HIS A 46 8.00 -17.65 -7.05
C HIS A 46 8.10 -16.95 -8.42
N LEU A 47 7.31 -15.92 -8.66
CA LEU A 47 7.32 -15.16 -9.92
C LEU A 47 8.12 -13.85 -9.73
N PRO A 48 9.00 -13.48 -10.68
CA PRO A 48 9.66 -12.18 -10.64
C PRO A 48 8.65 -11.05 -10.87
N GLN A 49 8.87 -9.90 -10.23
CA GLN A 49 8.00 -8.71 -10.34
C GLN A 49 6.52 -9.05 -10.12
N SER A 50 6.25 -9.83 -9.10
CA SER A 50 4.91 -10.31 -8.75
C SER A 50 4.32 -9.56 -7.58
N PRO A 51 3.00 -9.73 -7.31
CA PRO A 51 2.39 -9.26 -6.07
C PRO A 51 2.94 -9.95 -4.82
N GLY A 52 3.86 -10.89 -4.95
CA GLY A 52 4.50 -11.59 -3.85
C GLY A 52 3.52 -12.45 -3.05
N VAL A 53 3.45 -12.25 -1.74
CA VAL A 53 2.48 -12.91 -0.87
C VAL A 53 1.33 -11.94 -0.61
N VAL A 54 0.11 -12.37 -0.92
CA VAL A 54 -1.11 -11.56 -0.84
C VAL A 54 -2.03 -12.08 0.26
N LEU A 55 -2.33 -11.23 1.22
CA LEU A 55 -3.44 -11.42 2.15
C LEU A 55 -4.73 -10.92 1.47
N VAL A 56 -5.55 -11.84 1.05
CA VAL A 56 -6.81 -11.55 0.35
C VAL A 56 -7.87 -11.17 1.36
N GLY A 57 -8.46 -9.99 1.21
CA GLY A 57 -9.58 -9.52 2.01
C GLY A 57 -10.81 -9.21 1.16
N PHE A 58 -11.96 -9.08 1.79
CA PHE A 58 -13.20 -8.73 1.08
C PHE A 58 -13.19 -7.27 0.61
N GLU A 59 -12.81 -6.35 1.49
CA GLU A 59 -12.75 -4.91 1.18
C GLU A 59 -11.46 -4.49 0.52
N ALA A 60 -10.34 -5.10 0.92
CA ALA A 60 -9.01 -4.74 0.45
C ALA A 60 -8.05 -5.93 0.55
N ASP A 61 -7.08 -5.97 -0.35
CA ASP A 61 -5.93 -6.86 -0.27
C ASP A 61 -4.73 -6.14 0.35
N ARG A 62 -3.84 -6.92 0.98
CA ARG A 62 -2.53 -6.49 1.45
C ARG A 62 -1.48 -7.43 0.87
N SER A 63 -0.45 -6.89 0.23
CA SER A 63 0.58 -7.73 -0.38
C SER A 63 1.97 -7.19 -0.12
N MET A 64 2.92 -8.10 0.08
CA MET A 64 4.34 -7.77 -0.01
C MET A 64 4.74 -7.78 -1.48
N ASP A 65 4.57 -6.64 -2.11
CA ASP A 65 4.49 -6.44 -3.55
C ASP A 65 5.80 -5.94 -4.15
N ALA A 66 6.21 -6.52 -5.27
CA ALA A 66 7.37 -6.13 -6.05
C ALA A 66 7.02 -5.76 -7.52
N THR A 67 5.74 -5.53 -7.85
CA THR A 67 5.31 -5.29 -9.24
C THR A 67 5.69 -3.90 -9.75
N GLU A 68 5.60 -2.88 -8.91
CA GLU A 68 5.93 -1.50 -9.27
C GLU A 68 6.96 -0.95 -8.29
N GLY A 69 8.18 -0.69 -8.77
CA GLY A 69 9.28 -0.20 -7.95
C GLY A 69 9.83 -1.23 -6.95
N PRO A 70 10.49 -0.79 -5.90
CA PRO A 70 11.06 -1.68 -4.89
C PRO A 70 9.98 -2.42 -4.09
N LEU A 71 10.39 -3.51 -3.44
CA LEU A 71 9.54 -4.25 -2.51
C LEU A 71 8.86 -3.31 -1.51
N GLY A 72 7.58 -3.53 -1.28
CA GLY A 72 6.82 -2.77 -0.30
C GLY A 72 5.50 -3.43 0.06
N LEU A 73 4.89 -2.98 1.16
CA LEU A 73 3.52 -3.35 1.46
C LEU A 73 2.57 -2.50 0.62
N LEU A 74 1.81 -3.16 -0.24
CA LEU A 74 0.69 -2.58 -0.98
C LEU A 74 -0.62 -2.93 -0.27
N TYR A 75 -1.32 -1.92 0.20
CA TYR A 75 -2.74 -2.01 0.57
C TYR A 75 -3.56 -1.53 -0.62
N LEU A 76 -4.44 -2.36 -1.13
CA LEU A 76 -5.26 -2.05 -2.30
C LEU A 76 -6.74 -2.31 -2.04
N ARG A 77 -7.51 -1.26 -1.99
CA ARG A 77 -8.95 -1.32 -1.81
C ARG A 77 -9.64 -1.82 -3.09
N LYS A 78 -10.65 -2.67 -2.89
CA LYS A 78 -11.44 -3.27 -3.98
C LYS A 78 -12.89 -2.77 -4.01
N ARG A 79 -13.34 -2.13 -2.93
CA ARG A 79 -14.73 -1.69 -2.77
C ARG A 79 -14.81 -0.22 -2.41
N PRO A 80 -15.90 0.48 -2.79
CA PRO A 80 -16.12 1.88 -2.44
C PRO A 80 -16.27 2.07 -0.92
N GLY A 81 -16.27 3.33 -0.48
CA GLY A 81 -16.61 3.72 0.89
C GLY A 81 -15.43 4.03 1.80
N ALA A 82 -14.19 4.12 1.29
CA ALA A 82 -13.07 4.63 2.05
C ALA A 82 -12.49 5.91 1.42
N SER A 83 -12.06 6.83 2.28
CA SER A 83 -11.31 8.01 1.88
C SER A 83 -9.84 7.67 1.62
N LEU A 84 -9.11 8.61 1.01
CA LEU A 84 -7.64 8.54 0.91
C LEU A 84 -6.99 8.39 2.30
N LYS A 85 -7.52 9.11 3.29
CA LYS A 85 -7.04 9.06 4.68
C LYS A 85 -7.22 7.66 5.28
N ASP A 86 -8.37 7.02 5.06
CA ASP A 86 -8.61 5.66 5.57
C ASP A 86 -7.68 4.64 4.94
N ALA A 87 -7.45 4.73 3.62
CA ALA A 87 -6.52 3.84 2.93
C ALA A 87 -5.07 4.05 3.38
N TRP A 88 -4.65 5.30 3.56
CA TRP A 88 -3.32 5.62 4.07
C TRP A 88 -3.13 5.09 5.48
N ARG A 89 -4.10 5.33 6.38
CA ARG A 89 -4.10 4.80 7.74
C ARG A 89 -4.02 3.27 7.77
N ALA A 90 -4.82 2.58 6.97
CA ALA A 90 -4.82 1.11 6.89
C ALA A 90 -3.48 0.56 6.37
N THR A 91 -2.82 1.27 5.46
CA THR A 91 -1.48 0.92 4.97
C THR A 91 -0.45 1.05 6.09
N LEU A 92 -0.42 2.19 6.78
CA LEU A 92 0.51 2.44 7.90
C LEU A 92 0.30 1.47 9.07
N ASP A 93 -0.95 1.20 9.44
CA ASP A 93 -1.30 0.23 10.48
C ASP A 93 -0.79 -1.17 10.12
N SER A 94 -0.99 -1.59 8.89
CA SER A 94 -0.50 -2.88 8.42
C SER A 94 1.03 -2.96 8.44
N CYS A 95 1.73 -1.90 8.04
CA CYS A 95 3.19 -1.82 8.11
C CYS A 95 3.69 -1.91 9.55
N ALA A 96 3.10 -1.14 10.47
CA ALA A 96 3.48 -1.14 11.88
C ALA A 96 3.29 -2.53 12.51
N LYS A 97 2.16 -3.19 12.22
CA LYS A 97 1.87 -4.55 12.71
C LYS A 97 2.83 -5.59 12.15
N LEU A 98 3.23 -5.48 10.87
CA LEU A 98 4.23 -6.38 10.29
C LEU A 98 5.62 -6.21 10.93
N GLU A 99 6.02 -4.98 11.24
CA GLU A 99 7.27 -4.74 11.96
C GLU A 99 7.27 -5.32 13.38
N ASP A 100 6.09 -5.47 14.00
CA ASP A 100 5.92 -6.05 15.33
C ASP A 100 5.81 -7.59 15.33
N GLU A 101 5.61 -8.20 14.17
CA GLU A 101 5.52 -9.67 14.08
C GLU A 101 6.82 -10.33 14.57
N PRO A 102 6.76 -11.24 15.55
CA PRO A 102 7.95 -11.85 16.13
C PRO A 102 8.88 -12.49 15.09
N ALA A 103 8.31 -13.11 14.05
CA ALA A 103 9.05 -13.76 12.99
C ALA A 103 9.81 -12.77 12.08
N LEU A 104 9.39 -11.50 12.04
CA LEU A 104 9.93 -10.47 11.13
C LEU A 104 10.70 -9.38 11.89
N LYS A 105 10.59 -9.37 13.21
CA LYS A 105 11.12 -8.30 14.06
C LYS A 105 12.63 -8.11 13.89
N GLY A 106 13.01 -6.84 13.66
CA GLY A 106 14.41 -6.45 13.43
C GLY A 106 14.91 -6.69 12.00
N ARG A 107 14.19 -7.47 11.19
CA ARG A 107 14.55 -7.78 9.79
C ARG A 107 13.67 -7.07 8.76
N LEU A 108 12.57 -6.47 9.19
CA LEU A 108 11.63 -5.74 8.35
C LEU A 108 11.49 -4.30 8.85
N ARG A 109 11.62 -3.34 7.94
CA ARG A 109 11.38 -1.92 8.18
C ARG A 109 10.70 -1.29 6.97
N PHE A 110 9.71 -0.45 7.24
CA PHE A 110 9.04 0.34 6.21
C PHE A 110 9.48 1.79 6.24
N SER A 111 9.61 2.40 5.05
CA SER A 111 9.98 3.80 4.89
C SER A 111 8.86 4.59 4.21
N PRO A 112 8.07 5.37 4.96
CA PRO A 112 7.07 6.25 4.37
C PRO A 112 7.66 7.29 3.41
N ALA A 113 8.97 7.61 3.57
CA ALA A 113 9.68 8.55 2.71
C ALA A 113 9.68 8.16 1.23
N GLU A 114 9.42 6.89 0.92
CA GLU A 114 9.27 6.38 -0.44
C GLU A 114 7.98 5.58 -0.53
N SER A 115 6.93 6.22 -1.01
CA SER A 115 5.61 5.61 -1.12
C SER A 115 4.99 5.84 -2.49
N LEU A 116 4.01 5.03 -2.84
CA LEU A 116 3.20 5.21 -4.03
C LEU A 116 1.74 5.30 -3.64
N PHE A 117 1.01 6.20 -4.29
CA PHE A 117 -0.44 6.14 -4.39
C PHE A 117 -0.80 5.44 -5.71
N ILE A 118 -1.81 4.58 -5.69
CA ILE A 118 -2.26 3.84 -6.87
C ILE A 118 -3.78 3.94 -6.99
N ALA A 119 -4.27 4.50 -8.10
CA ALA A 119 -5.67 4.40 -8.50
C ALA A 119 -5.83 3.19 -9.43
N ASN A 120 -6.47 2.13 -8.94
CA ASN A 120 -6.63 0.88 -9.69
C ASN A 120 -7.97 0.78 -10.42
N ASP A 121 -8.47 1.91 -10.89
CA ASP A 121 -9.73 2.00 -11.64
C ASP A 121 -9.56 2.96 -12.84
N ARG A 122 -9.30 2.38 -14.00
CA ARG A 122 -9.04 3.16 -15.22
C ARG A 122 -10.29 3.84 -15.79
N LEU A 123 -11.48 3.41 -15.40
CA LEU A 123 -12.73 4.03 -15.83
C LEU A 123 -13.02 5.31 -15.03
N GLU A 124 -12.89 5.21 -13.71
CA GLU A 124 -13.14 6.35 -12.80
C GLU A 124 -11.92 7.27 -12.66
N ALA A 125 -10.72 6.72 -12.78
CA ALA A 125 -9.46 7.44 -12.65
C ALA A 125 -8.47 7.07 -13.76
N PRO A 126 -8.74 7.49 -15.02
CA PRO A 126 -7.79 7.29 -16.10
C PRO A 126 -6.46 8.00 -15.82
N ASN A 127 -5.37 7.44 -16.33
CA ASN A 127 -4.06 8.04 -16.17
C ASN A 127 -3.86 9.20 -17.16
N ASP A 128 -4.54 10.31 -16.92
CA ASP A 128 -4.43 11.55 -17.69
C ASP A 128 -4.16 12.78 -16.81
N GLY A 129 -3.86 13.91 -17.46
CA GLY A 129 -3.55 15.16 -16.76
C GLY A 129 -4.76 15.76 -16.02
N ALA A 130 -5.97 15.60 -16.53
CA ALA A 130 -7.17 16.15 -15.92
C ALA A 130 -7.53 15.44 -14.62
N THR A 131 -7.41 14.10 -14.61
CA THR A 131 -7.60 13.28 -13.41
C THR A 131 -6.51 13.57 -12.38
N TRP A 132 -5.24 13.68 -12.82
CA TRP A 132 -4.14 14.02 -11.93
C TRP A 132 -4.33 15.38 -11.26
N ALA A 133 -4.73 16.40 -12.02
CA ALA A 133 -4.94 17.74 -11.50
C ALA A 133 -6.02 17.82 -10.40
N LYS A 134 -6.98 16.89 -10.39
CA LYS A 134 -7.98 16.76 -9.31
C LYS A 134 -7.45 16.01 -8.09
N LEU A 135 -6.63 15.00 -8.32
CA LEU A 135 -6.13 14.11 -7.28
C LEU A 135 -4.94 14.68 -6.50
N GLU A 136 -4.03 15.34 -7.19
CA GLU A 136 -2.79 15.86 -6.59
C GLU A 136 -3.05 16.79 -5.39
N PRO A 137 -4.00 17.75 -5.42
CA PRO A 137 -4.29 18.58 -4.26
C PRO A 137 -4.80 17.79 -3.05
N GLU A 138 -5.61 16.75 -3.28
CA GLU A 138 -6.13 15.90 -2.20
C GLU A 138 -5.00 15.09 -1.54
N LEU A 139 -4.06 14.58 -2.33
CA LEU A 139 -2.87 13.89 -1.82
C LEU A 139 -1.95 14.84 -1.05
N LYS A 140 -1.72 16.05 -1.55
CA LYS A 140 -0.93 17.09 -0.87
C LYS A 140 -1.56 17.52 0.45
N ALA A 141 -2.87 17.63 0.51
CA ALA A 141 -3.58 17.93 1.75
C ALA A 141 -3.48 16.81 2.78
N LEU A 142 -3.49 15.55 2.32
CA LEU A 142 -3.32 14.38 3.20
C LEU A 142 -1.88 14.24 3.70
N LEU A 143 -0.88 14.56 2.87
CA LEU A 143 0.54 14.33 3.12
C LEU A 143 1.34 15.65 3.02
N PRO A 144 1.13 16.57 3.97
CA PRO A 144 1.83 17.84 3.96
C PRO A 144 3.35 17.63 4.11
N GLY A 145 4.11 18.36 3.31
CA GLY A 145 5.56 18.26 3.27
C GLY A 145 6.12 17.20 2.31
N ALA A 146 5.29 16.31 1.77
CA ALA A 146 5.72 15.37 0.73
C ALA A 146 5.85 16.04 -0.64
N SER A 147 6.85 15.61 -1.40
CA SER A 147 6.89 15.83 -2.84
C SER A 147 6.03 14.76 -3.52
N ILE A 148 5.02 15.18 -4.26
CA ILE A 148 4.09 14.28 -4.92
C ILE A 148 4.10 14.55 -6.42
N THR A 149 4.42 13.53 -7.21
CA THR A 149 4.51 13.63 -8.66
C THR A 149 3.81 12.45 -9.34
N ARG A 150 3.24 12.69 -10.52
CA ARG A 150 2.68 11.62 -11.33
C ARG A 150 3.79 10.73 -11.87
N ASP A 151 3.71 9.41 -11.63
CA ASP A 151 4.79 8.46 -11.97
C ASP A 151 4.99 8.28 -13.48
N SER A 152 3.90 8.28 -14.25
CA SER A 152 3.96 8.06 -15.70
C SER A 152 2.85 8.81 -16.44
N ALA A 153 3.14 9.31 -17.63
CA ALA A 153 2.17 9.89 -18.53
C ALA A 153 1.54 8.85 -19.49
N ASP A 154 2.00 7.60 -19.50
CA ASP A 154 1.46 6.55 -20.36
C ASP A 154 0.02 6.18 -19.95
N PRO A 155 -1.01 6.45 -20.80
CA PRO A 155 -2.40 6.20 -20.45
C PRO A 155 -2.76 4.72 -20.29
N ARG A 156 -1.88 3.81 -20.75
CA ARG A 156 -2.06 2.37 -20.58
C ARG A 156 -1.70 1.90 -19.17
N ARG A 157 -0.92 2.69 -18.42
CA ARG A 157 -0.58 2.40 -17.01
C ARG A 157 -1.67 2.89 -16.08
N ARG A 158 -1.70 2.34 -14.86
CA ARG A 158 -2.55 2.86 -13.79
C ARG A 158 -2.10 4.26 -13.41
N LEU A 159 -3.02 5.12 -13.00
CA LEU A 159 -2.68 6.41 -12.41
C LEU A 159 -1.96 6.17 -11.09
N THR A 160 -0.69 6.54 -11.05
CA THR A 160 0.18 6.32 -9.90
C THR A 160 0.82 7.66 -9.51
N GLY A 161 0.76 7.99 -8.22
CA GLY A 161 1.45 9.13 -7.62
C GLY A 161 2.67 8.66 -6.85
N ARG A 162 3.84 9.18 -7.16
CA ARG A 162 5.07 8.98 -6.40
C ARG A 162 5.11 9.96 -5.25
N ILE A 163 5.27 9.46 -4.04
CA ILE A 163 5.31 10.24 -2.79
C ILE A 163 6.71 10.12 -2.21
N GLN A 164 7.37 11.26 -1.99
CA GLN A 164 8.73 11.30 -1.49
C GLN A 164 8.90 12.35 -0.40
N GLY A 165 9.87 12.12 0.49
CA GLY A 165 10.30 13.12 1.47
C GLY A 165 9.46 13.20 2.74
N LEU A 166 8.53 12.27 2.98
CA LEU A 166 7.90 12.15 4.29
C LEU A 166 8.95 11.80 5.35
N THR A 167 8.91 12.49 6.47
CA THR A 167 9.84 12.26 7.60
C THR A 167 9.23 11.33 8.64
N GLY A 168 10.08 10.65 9.39
CA GLY A 168 9.68 9.73 10.46
C GLY A 168 9.42 8.30 9.96
N ASP A 169 9.02 7.46 10.89
CA ASP A 169 8.67 6.06 10.66
C ASP A 169 7.15 5.87 10.48
N VAL A 170 6.72 4.63 10.24
CA VAL A 170 5.29 4.31 10.05
C VAL A 170 4.45 4.63 11.29
N ARG A 171 5.00 4.52 12.49
CA ARG A 171 4.28 4.82 13.75
C ARG A 171 4.07 6.30 13.93
N SER A 172 5.11 7.10 13.66
CA SER A 172 5.02 8.56 13.68
C SER A 172 4.00 9.07 12.66
N ALA A 173 4.05 8.52 11.45
CA ALA A 173 3.09 8.87 10.40
C ALA A 173 1.66 8.47 10.77
N LEU A 174 1.45 7.30 11.40
CA LEU A 174 0.15 6.85 11.88
C LEU A 174 -0.39 7.74 13.00
N ALA A 175 0.47 8.13 13.94
CA ALA A 175 0.10 8.99 15.07
C ALA A 175 -0.27 10.42 14.64
N SER A 176 0.20 10.89 13.49
CA SER A 176 -0.07 12.23 12.95
C SER A 176 -1.41 12.35 12.19
N LEU A 177 -2.15 11.26 12.01
CA LEU A 177 -3.43 11.21 11.29
C LEU A 177 -4.63 11.46 12.22
#